data_71615cd2c7a65774bb7d0ebdc1943e12
#
_entry.id   71615cd2c7a65774bb7d0ebdc1943e12
#
_cell.length_a   1.000
_cell.length_b   1.000
_cell.length_c   1.000
_cell.angle_alpha   90.00
_cell.angle_beta   90.00
_cell.angle_gamma   90.00
#
_symmetry.space_group_name_H-M   'P 1'
#
loop_
_entity.id
_entity.type
_entity.pdbx_description
1 polymer ?
#
loop_
_entity_poly.entity_id
_entity_poly.type
_entity_poly.pdbx_seq_one_letter_code
_entity_poly.pdbx_strand_id
1 'polypeptide(L)'
;ELENLIDSGKIKIETLAIKEGFINRNEKNLILTDYQIFSKPYRTKISSSKKFKKSKAKSFASIKRSDYVVHEDYGIGQYAGLETIKIGDTNQESMKILYSDGGVVYVNLNYLALVKRYSSNENLKPTLATLGSGEWLSTKAKAKKKIKEAARELIELYAKRKSTEGYKYSPDTVWQMELEASFFYEDTLDQAKASEDVKSDMEAQNPMDRLVCGDVGFGKTEIAVRAAFKAVQDGKQVGVLVPTTILAEQHYNTFKDRLTQFPVRVAALSRFQTKKEQKEIVNLLEEGQLDVIIGTHRLISKDVKFKDLGLLIIDEEHRFGVSAKEKLRQIKVNVDTLTLTATPIPRTLNLSLLGARDLSIIATPPPNRQPINTNVSTFDALKIREWIINELKRNGQV
;
A
#
# COMPACT_ATOMS: atom_id res chain seq x y z
N GLU A 1 24.06 -20.53 -37.55
CA GLU A 1 25.06 -19.42 -37.52
C GLU A 1 25.63 -19.21 -36.11
N LEU A 2 24.79 -19.20 -35.06
CA LEU A 2 25.22 -19.04 -33.65
C LEU A 2 26.08 -20.22 -33.18
N GLU A 3 25.73 -21.46 -33.53
CA GLU A 3 26.51 -22.67 -33.23
C GLU A 3 27.90 -22.61 -33.86
N ASN A 4 27.99 -22.17 -35.11
CA ASN A 4 29.28 -22.01 -35.82
C ASN A 4 30.19 -20.94 -35.17
N LEU A 5 29.61 -19.92 -34.51
CA LEU A 5 30.35 -18.88 -33.78
C LEU A 5 30.86 -19.39 -32.42
N ILE A 6 30.10 -20.27 -31.78
CA ILE A 6 30.50 -20.94 -30.53
C ILE A 6 31.63 -21.95 -30.84
N ASP A 7 31.46 -22.79 -31.84
CA ASP A 7 32.44 -23.79 -32.24
C ASP A 7 33.75 -23.17 -32.75
N SER A 8 33.70 -21.99 -33.36
CA SER A 8 34.87 -21.22 -33.77
C SER A 8 35.58 -20.47 -32.63
N GLY A 9 35.08 -20.57 -31.40
CA GLY A 9 35.62 -19.89 -30.23
C GLY A 9 35.42 -18.37 -30.21
N LYS A 10 34.64 -17.82 -31.14
CA LYS A 10 34.30 -16.37 -31.17
C LYS A 10 33.28 -15.94 -30.12
N ILE A 11 32.46 -16.89 -29.70
CA ILE A 11 31.49 -16.69 -28.61
C ILE A 11 31.76 -17.74 -27.54
N LYS A 12 31.92 -17.30 -26.29
CA LYS A 12 32.05 -18.17 -25.12
C LYS A 12 30.87 -17.94 -24.19
N ILE A 13 30.23 -19.01 -23.76
CA ILE A 13 29.10 -18.94 -22.80
C ILE A 13 29.65 -19.40 -21.44
N GLU A 14 29.53 -18.51 -20.45
CA GLU A 14 29.93 -18.78 -19.07
C GLU A 14 28.82 -18.42 -18.08
N THR A 15 28.75 -19.14 -16.96
CA THR A 15 27.82 -18.84 -15.89
C THR A 15 28.51 -18.00 -14.82
N LEU A 16 28.33 -16.71 -14.85
CA LEU A 16 28.94 -15.76 -13.93
C LEU A 16 27.86 -14.90 -13.26
N ALA A 17 28.06 -14.54 -11.98
CA ALA A 17 27.14 -13.71 -11.21
C ALA A 17 27.42 -12.21 -11.45
N ILE A 18 27.23 -11.72 -12.68
CA ILE A 18 27.36 -10.31 -13.04
C ILE A 18 25.99 -9.70 -13.31
N LYS A 19 25.82 -8.42 -12.94
CA LYS A 19 24.54 -7.69 -13.10
C LYS A 19 24.40 -7.06 -14.47
N GLU A 20 25.47 -6.54 -15.03
CA GLU A 20 25.51 -5.85 -16.32
C GLU A 20 26.74 -6.31 -17.11
N GLY A 21 26.58 -6.42 -18.40
CA GLY A 21 27.69 -6.66 -19.30
C GLY A 21 28.52 -5.40 -19.50
N PHE A 22 29.74 -5.57 -19.97
CA PHE A 22 30.70 -4.48 -20.19
C PHE A 22 31.63 -4.76 -21.37
N ILE A 23 32.26 -3.72 -21.85
CA ILE A 23 33.28 -3.82 -22.92
C ILE A 23 34.66 -3.73 -22.28
N ASN A 24 35.43 -4.79 -22.36
CA ASN A 24 36.84 -4.77 -22.01
C ASN A 24 37.67 -4.39 -23.25
N ARG A 25 38.05 -3.12 -23.35
CA ARG A 25 38.79 -2.60 -24.50
C ARG A 25 40.24 -3.11 -24.60
N ASN A 26 40.85 -3.45 -23.46
CA ASN A 26 42.25 -3.95 -23.44
C ASN A 26 42.32 -5.35 -24.03
N GLU A 27 41.37 -6.21 -23.73
CA GLU A 27 41.30 -7.58 -24.23
C GLU A 27 40.41 -7.72 -25.47
N LYS A 28 39.79 -6.61 -25.94
CA LYS A 28 38.85 -6.58 -27.05
C LYS A 28 37.67 -7.55 -26.91
N ASN A 29 37.23 -7.74 -25.68
CA ASN A 29 36.10 -8.60 -25.35
C ASN A 29 34.84 -7.79 -25.05
N LEU A 30 33.70 -8.26 -25.59
CA LEU A 30 32.36 -7.78 -25.24
C LEU A 30 31.70 -8.87 -24.38
N ILE A 31 31.32 -8.50 -23.16
CA ILE A 31 30.60 -9.37 -22.25
C ILE A 31 29.14 -8.89 -22.19
N LEU A 32 28.21 -9.76 -22.55
CA LEU A 32 26.79 -9.51 -22.50
C LEU A 32 26.14 -10.47 -21.53
N THR A 33 25.19 -9.98 -20.76
CA THR A 33 24.35 -10.83 -19.89
C THR A 33 23.14 -11.32 -20.66
N ASP A 34 22.55 -12.42 -20.22
CA ASP A 34 21.28 -12.94 -20.73
C ASP A 34 20.14 -11.90 -20.65
N TYR A 35 20.17 -11.00 -19.66
CA TYR A 35 19.21 -9.89 -19.55
C TYR A 35 19.31 -8.92 -20.73
N GLN A 36 20.51 -8.58 -21.15
CA GLN A 36 20.75 -7.66 -22.27
C GLN A 36 20.43 -8.31 -23.61
N ILE A 37 20.69 -9.62 -23.74
CA ILE A 37 20.43 -10.36 -24.99
C ILE A 37 18.93 -10.63 -25.16
N PHE A 38 18.25 -11.04 -24.07
CA PHE A 38 16.85 -11.50 -24.13
C PHE A 38 15.84 -10.50 -23.58
N SER A 39 16.27 -9.28 -23.24
CA SER A 39 15.44 -8.23 -22.62
C SER A 39 14.65 -8.72 -21.40
N LYS A 40 15.22 -9.66 -20.65
CA LYS A 40 14.58 -10.23 -19.47
C LYS A 40 14.98 -9.43 -18.23
N PRO A 41 14.04 -9.04 -17.36
CA PRO A 41 14.37 -8.33 -16.13
C PRO A 41 15.18 -9.23 -15.19
N TYR A 42 16.19 -8.64 -14.53
CA TYR A 42 17.03 -9.32 -13.54
C TYR A 42 16.19 -9.81 -12.35
N ARG A 43 16.04 -11.13 -12.20
CA ARG A 43 15.40 -11.74 -11.04
C ARG A 43 16.44 -12.05 -9.97
N THR A 44 16.57 -11.19 -8.95
CA THR A 44 17.20 -11.63 -7.70
C THR A 44 16.30 -12.69 -7.07
N LYS A 45 16.80 -13.92 -6.94
CA LYS A 45 16.13 -14.95 -6.12
C LYS A 45 16.10 -14.44 -4.67
N ILE A 46 14.99 -13.84 -4.28
CA ILE A 46 14.73 -13.57 -2.87
C ILE A 46 14.47 -14.92 -2.22
N SER A 47 15.46 -15.42 -1.49
CA SER A 47 15.31 -16.63 -0.70
C SER A 47 14.30 -16.36 0.43
N SER A 48 13.06 -16.76 0.19
CA SER A 48 11.90 -16.47 1.07
C SER A 48 11.84 -17.33 2.35
N SER A 49 12.78 -18.27 2.57
CA SER A 49 12.59 -19.27 3.63
C SER A 49 13.29 -19.01 4.97
N LYS A 50 14.19 -18.02 5.07
CA LYS A 50 14.92 -17.76 6.34
C LYS A 50 14.45 -16.54 7.17
N LYS A 51 13.59 -15.66 6.62
CA LYS A 51 13.13 -14.45 7.32
C LYS A 51 12.00 -14.69 8.35
N PHE A 52 11.19 -15.72 8.17
CA PHE A 52 10.02 -15.94 9.05
C PHE A 52 10.38 -16.45 10.47
N LYS A 53 11.47 -17.17 10.64
CA LYS A 53 11.92 -17.62 11.98
C LYS A 53 12.65 -16.56 12.79
N LYS A 54 13.31 -15.57 12.15
CA LYS A 54 14.01 -14.47 12.84
C LYS A 54 13.09 -13.34 13.33
N SER A 55 11.86 -13.21 12.82
CA SER A 55 10.94 -12.13 13.23
C SER A 55 10.32 -12.38 14.64
N LYS A 56 10.11 -13.63 15.03
CA LYS A 56 9.53 -13.98 16.35
C LYS A 56 10.48 -13.70 17.52
N ALA A 57 11.78 -13.94 17.35
CA ALA A 57 12.78 -13.64 18.38
C ALA A 57 13.08 -12.11 18.50
N LYS A 58 12.93 -11.36 17.40
CA LYS A 58 13.13 -9.90 17.40
C LYS A 58 12.01 -9.13 18.11
N SER A 59 10.77 -9.63 18.15
CA SER A 59 9.68 -8.93 18.82
C SER A 59 9.81 -8.95 20.35
N PHE A 60 10.39 -10.00 20.91
CA PHE A 60 10.63 -10.10 22.36
C PHE A 60 11.81 -9.23 22.82
N ALA A 61 12.89 -9.18 22.05
CA ALA A 61 14.07 -8.36 22.37
C ALA A 61 13.78 -6.84 22.43
N SER A 62 12.59 -6.41 21.99
CA SER A 62 12.17 -5.00 22.03
C SER A 62 11.33 -4.63 23.24
N ILE A 63 10.93 -5.60 24.09
CA ILE A 63 10.10 -5.34 25.28
C ILE A 63 11.03 -5.02 26.48
N LYS A 64 10.86 -3.84 27.04
CA LYS A 64 11.64 -3.37 28.21
C LYS A 64 10.83 -3.56 29.50
N ARG A 65 11.52 -3.66 30.65
CA ARG A 65 10.86 -3.62 31.96
C ARG A 65 9.97 -2.38 32.05
N SER A 66 8.79 -2.55 32.64
CA SER A 66 7.71 -1.56 32.72
C SER A 66 6.94 -1.27 31.45
N ASP A 67 7.27 -1.91 30.31
CA ASP A 67 6.42 -1.83 29.11
C ASP A 67 5.08 -2.54 29.36
N TYR A 68 4.02 -1.99 28.75
CA TYR A 68 2.72 -2.65 28.74
C TYR A 68 2.70 -3.76 27.69
N VAL A 69 2.15 -4.91 28.06
CA VAL A 69 2.02 -6.09 27.20
C VAL A 69 0.59 -6.60 27.24
N VAL A 70 0.17 -7.27 26.17
CA VAL A 70 -1.13 -7.90 26.06
C VAL A 70 -0.93 -9.40 26.02
N HIS A 71 -1.42 -10.10 27.03
CA HIS A 71 -1.53 -11.55 27.01
C HIS A 71 -2.85 -11.95 26.34
N GLU A 72 -2.83 -12.98 25.51
CA GLU A 72 -4.02 -13.39 24.76
C GLU A 72 -5.22 -13.72 25.67
N ASP A 73 -4.98 -14.36 26.80
CA ASP A 73 -6.04 -14.82 27.72
C ASP A 73 -6.26 -13.91 28.93
N TYR A 74 -5.21 -13.20 29.39
CA TYR A 74 -5.26 -12.42 30.63
C TYR A 74 -5.35 -10.91 30.40
N GLY A 75 -5.21 -10.44 29.15
CA GLY A 75 -5.36 -9.02 28.81
C GLY A 75 -4.11 -8.19 29.03
N ILE A 76 -4.31 -6.90 29.34
CA ILE A 76 -3.25 -5.92 29.45
C ILE A 76 -2.59 -6.01 30.81
N GLY A 77 -1.28 -6.24 30.84
CA GLY A 77 -0.47 -6.24 32.02
C GLY A 77 0.84 -5.45 31.79
N GLN A 78 1.66 -5.32 32.85
CA GLN A 78 2.95 -4.66 32.81
C GLN A 78 4.08 -5.67 32.93
N TYR A 79 5.02 -5.66 32.03
CA TYR A 79 6.18 -6.55 32.07
C TYR A 79 7.16 -6.17 33.19
N ALA A 80 7.40 -7.07 34.14
CA ALA A 80 8.29 -6.86 35.30
C ALA A 80 9.69 -7.46 35.09
N GLY A 81 9.92 -8.24 34.08
CA GLY A 81 11.23 -8.87 33.80
C GLY A 81 11.11 -10.39 33.65
N LEU A 82 12.26 -11.02 33.44
CA LEU A 82 12.39 -12.48 33.49
C LEU A 82 12.67 -12.94 34.91
N GLU A 83 12.07 -14.04 35.29
CA GLU A 83 12.25 -14.67 36.61
C GLU A 83 12.31 -16.20 36.41
N THR A 84 13.24 -16.85 37.12
CA THR A 84 13.35 -18.30 37.08
C THR A 84 12.44 -18.86 38.16
N ILE A 85 11.43 -19.62 37.76
CA ILE A 85 10.51 -20.31 38.67
C ILE A 85 10.79 -21.80 38.66
N LYS A 86 10.70 -22.40 39.86
CA LYS A 86 10.83 -23.86 40.03
C LYS A 86 9.43 -24.49 39.85
N ILE A 87 9.28 -25.32 38.85
CA ILE A 87 8.05 -26.09 38.60
C ILE A 87 8.40 -27.59 38.69
N GLY A 88 8.01 -28.23 39.80
CA GLY A 88 8.48 -29.57 40.11
C GLY A 88 9.98 -29.59 40.35
N ASP A 89 10.70 -30.48 39.66
CA ASP A 89 12.17 -30.57 39.75
C ASP A 89 12.93 -29.77 38.69
N THR A 90 12.24 -28.97 37.87
CA THR A 90 12.87 -28.18 36.78
C THR A 90 12.80 -26.68 37.03
N ASN A 91 13.92 -25.98 36.82
CA ASN A 91 13.95 -24.53 36.81
C ASN A 91 13.55 -24.04 35.39
N GLN A 92 12.55 -23.15 35.31
CA GLN A 92 12.04 -22.61 34.05
C GLN A 92 12.10 -21.09 34.08
N GLU A 93 12.73 -20.53 33.04
CA GLU A 93 12.76 -19.09 32.84
C GLU A 93 11.42 -18.61 32.29
N SER A 94 10.79 -17.65 32.94
CA SER A 94 9.45 -17.17 32.66
C SER A 94 9.38 -15.66 32.67
N MET A 95 8.54 -15.10 31.78
CA MET A 95 8.21 -13.69 31.74
C MET A 95 7.21 -13.37 32.85
N LYS A 96 7.55 -12.45 33.76
CA LYS A 96 6.68 -11.96 34.83
C LYS A 96 5.86 -10.78 34.33
N ILE A 97 4.54 -10.86 34.45
CA ILE A 97 3.59 -9.82 34.06
C ILE A 97 2.72 -9.47 35.27
N LEU A 98 2.65 -8.19 35.60
CA LEU A 98 1.85 -7.64 36.70
C LEU A 98 0.50 -7.12 36.19
N TYR A 99 -0.54 -7.30 36.98
CA TYR A 99 -1.91 -6.91 36.72
C TYR A 99 -2.45 -5.93 37.78
N SER A 100 -3.65 -5.33 37.57
CA SER A 100 -4.18 -4.24 38.40
C SER A 100 -4.46 -4.62 39.86
N ASP A 101 -4.78 -5.88 40.09
CA ASP A 101 -5.12 -6.45 41.41
C ASP A 101 -3.90 -6.97 42.20
N GLY A 102 -2.69 -6.62 41.74
CA GLY A 102 -1.46 -7.19 42.31
C GLY A 102 -1.21 -8.63 41.85
N GLY A 103 -2.09 -9.19 41.03
CA GLY A 103 -1.91 -10.51 40.46
C GLY A 103 -0.70 -10.58 39.54
N VAL A 104 -0.09 -11.76 39.49
CA VAL A 104 1.11 -12.02 38.70
C VAL A 104 0.87 -13.24 37.80
N VAL A 105 1.22 -13.10 36.55
CA VAL A 105 1.23 -14.23 35.61
C VAL A 105 2.65 -14.49 35.13
N TYR A 106 3.07 -15.72 35.22
CA TYR A 106 4.34 -16.19 34.69
C TYR A 106 4.11 -16.91 33.37
N VAL A 107 4.67 -16.36 32.29
CA VAL A 107 4.58 -16.94 30.95
C VAL A 107 5.91 -17.57 30.59
N ASN A 108 5.92 -18.90 30.43
CA ASN A 108 7.11 -19.62 29.99
C ASN A 108 7.60 -19.09 28.63
N LEU A 109 8.90 -19.03 28.40
CA LEU A 109 9.51 -18.53 27.16
C LEU A 109 9.01 -19.26 25.89
N ASN A 110 8.59 -20.51 26.03
CA ASN A 110 8.00 -21.28 24.91
C ASN A 110 6.63 -20.72 24.46
N TYR A 111 5.92 -20.02 25.35
CA TYR A 111 4.60 -19.43 25.10
C TYR A 111 4.61 -17.92 24.88
N LEU A 112 5.77 -17.33 24.64
CA LEU A 112 5.89 -15.89 24.33
C LEU A 112 5.06 -15.44 23.13
N ALA A 113 4.64 -16.35 22.26
CA ALA A 113 3.74 -16.04 21.16
C ALA A 113 2.36 -15.51 21.62
N LEU A 114 1.96 -15.83 22.85
CA LEU A 114 0.72 -15.36 23.48
C LEU A 114 0.83 -13.93 24.01
N VAL A 115 2.05 -13.36 24.07
CA VAL A 115 2.31 -12.03 24.61
C VAL A 115 2.76 -11.10 23.48
N LYS A 116 2.11 -9.95 23.36
CA LYS A 116 2.46 -8.90 22.39
C LYS A 116 2.68 -7.60 23.13
N ARG A 117 3.61 -6.76 22.63
CA ARG A 117 3.77 -5.41 23.13
C ARG A 117 2.48 -4.64 22.92
N TYR A 118 1.99 -3.94 23.94
CA TYR A 118 0.88 -3.02 23.80
C TYR A 118 1.33 -1.80 22.99
N SER A 119 0.58 -1.50 21.93
CA SER A 119 0.82 -0.35 21.07
C SER A 119 -0.42 0.53 21.10
N SER A 120 -0.33 1.69 21.73
CA SER A 120 -1.33 2.75 21.60
C SER A 120 -0.64 4.06 21.23
N ASN A 121 -1.43 5.09 20.89
CA ASN A 121 -0.91 6.44 20.75
C ASN A 121 -0.16 6.86 22.02
N GLU A 122 1.03 7.41 21.85
CA GLU A 122 2.12 7.50 22.84
C GLU A 122 1.82 8.16 24.19
N ASN A 123 0.60 8.68 24.42
CA ASN A 123 0.26 9.46 25.63
C ASN A 123 -0.80 8.84 26.54
N LEU A 124 -1.35 7.67 26.21
CA LEU A 124 -2.40 7.06 27.04
C LEU A 124 -1.87 5.81 27.75
N LYS A 125 -1.74 5.87 29.09
CA LYS A 125 -1.49 4.70 29.91
C LYS A 125 -2.72 3.78 29.85
N PRO A 126 -2.58 2.53 29.40
CA PRO A 126 -3.71 1.62 29.39
C PRO A 126 -4.11 1.22 30.82
N THR A 127 -5.38 0.97 31.05
CA THR A 127 -5.86 0.35 32.28
C THR A 127 -5.41 -1.10 32.28
N LEU A 128 -4.74 -1.53 33.35
CA LEU A 128 -4.35 -2.93 33.52
C LEU A 128 -5.60 -3.80 33.72
N ALA A 129 -5.58 -5.00 33.18
CA ALA A 129 -6.64 -5.96 33.38
C ALA A 129 -6.60 -6.53 34.80
N THR A 130 -7.78 -6.93 35.32
CA THR A 130 -7.93 -7.64 36.59
C THR A 130 -8.03 -9.13 36.32
N LEU A 131 -7.17 -9.95 36.95
CA LEU A 131 -7.18 -11.39 36.75
C LEU A 131 -8.51 -11.99 37.27
N GLY A 132 -9.11 -12.88 36.47
CA GLY A 132 -10.34 -13.57 36.86
C GLY A 132 -11.62 -12.74 36.76
N SER A 133 -11.58 -11.44 36.43
CA SER A 133 -12.77 -10.57 36.40
C SER A 133 -13.72 -10.85 35.22
N GLY A 134 -13.29 -11.61 34.21
CA GLY A 134 -14.05 -11.80 32.97
C GLY A 134 -14.13 -10.59 32.04
N GLU A 135 -13.67 -9.40 32.49
CA GLU A 135 -13.73 -8.16 31.69
C GLU A 135 -12.95 -8.27 30.37
N TRP A 136 -11.77 -8.92 30.42
CA TRP A 136 -10.98 -9.14 29.23
C TRP A 136 -11.68 -10.02 28.20
N LEU A 137 -12.30 -11.10 28.67
CA LEU A 137 -13.08 -12.00 27.82
C LEU A 137 -14.27 -11.27 27.18
N SER A 138 -14.97 -10.44 27.95
CA SER A 138 -16.06 -9.57 27.47
C SER A 138 -15.55 -8.56 26.42
N THR A 139 -14.43 -7.91 26.68
CA THR A 139 -13.80 -6.94 25.75
C THR A 139 -13.37 -7.63 24.46
N LYS A 140 -12.75 -8.80 24.57
CA LYS A 140 -12.35 -9.64 23.42
C LYS A 140 -13.56 -10.09 22.61
N ALA A 141 -14.65 -10.52 23.28
CA ALA A 141 -15.90 -10.91 22.63
C ALA A 141 -16.59 -9.73 21.92
N LYS A 142 -16.65 -8.56 22.56
CA LYS A 142 -17.19 -7.32 21.96
C LYS A 142 -16.36 -6.92 20.73
N ALA A 143 -15.02 -6.96 20.81
CA ALA A 143 -14.15 -6.65 19.68
C ALA A 143 -14.35 -7.66 18.53
N LYS A 144 -14.42 -8.95 18.85
CA LYS A 144 -14.67 -10.02 17.85
C LYS A 144 -16.03 -9.85 17.19
N LYS A 145 -17.08 -9.50 17.96
CA LYS A 145 -18.42 -9.20 17.42
C LYS A 145 -18.39 -8.03 16.45
N LYS A 146 -17.78 -6.89 16.85
CA LYS A 146 -17.63 -5.72 15.96
C LYS A 146 -16.85 -6.03 14.68
N ILE A 147 -15.79 -6.84 14.77
CA ILE A 147 -15.02 -7.25 13.58
C ILE A 147 -15.89 -8.12 12.66
N LYS A 148 -16.68 -9.05 13.24
CA LYS A 148 -17.58 -9.93 12.48
C LYS A 148 -18.70 -9.13 11.80
N GLU A 149 -19.29 -8.15 12.51
CA GLU A 149 -20.30 -7.25 11.95
C GLU A 149 -19.74 -6.43 10.79
N ALA A 150 -18.56 -5.79 10.98
CA ALA A 150 -17.90 -5.05 9.91
C ALA A 150 -17.53 -5.92 8.69
N ALA A 151 -17.10 -7.17 8.93
CA ALA A 151 -16.83 -8.12 7.85
C ALA A 151 -18.13 -8.50 7.09
N ARG A 152 -19.23 -8.71 7.82
CA ARG A 152 -20.53 -9.01 7.22
C ARG A 152 -21.04 -7.88 6.34
N GLU A 153 -21.00 -6.63 6.83
CA GLU A 153 -21.39 -5.44 6.05
C GLU A 153 -20.58 -5.31 4.74
N LEU A 154 -19.29 -5.64 4.80
CA LEU A 154 -18.43 -5.60 3.61
C LEU A 154 -18.76 -6.72 2.62
N ILE A 155 -19.06 -7.93 3.11
CA ILE A 155 -19.48 -9.05 2.27
C ILE A 155 -20.82 -8.74 1.61
N GLU A 156 -21.77 -8.14 2.34
CA GLU A 156 -23.07 -7.73 1.81
C GLU A 156 -22.91 -6.66 0.74
N LEU A 157 -22.04 -5.65 0.95
CA LEU A 157 -21.72 -4.64 -0.04
C LEU A 157 -21.11 -5.27 -1.30
N TYR A 158 -20.17 -6.20 -1.14
CA TYR A 158 -19.54 -6.90 -2.25
C TYR A 158 -20.55 -7.76 -3.03
N ALA A 159 -21.41 -8.51 -2.33
CA ALA A 159 -22.45 -9.29 -2.97
C ALA A 159 -23.43 -8.41 -3.76
N LYS A 160 -23.81 -7.24 -3.19
CA LYS A 160 -24.65 -6.26 -3.87
C LYS A 160 -23.98 -5.73 -5.14
N ARG A 161 -22.68 -5.41 -5.10
CA ARG A 161 -21.93 -4.97 -6.29
C ARG A 161 -21.88 -6.04 -7.37
N LYS A 162 -21.60 -7.29 -7.00
CA LYS A 162 -21.59 -8.41 -7.97
C LYS A 162 -22.94 -8.68 -8.62
N SER A 163 -24.03 -8.29 -8.00
CA SER A 163 -25.38 -8.40 -8.57
C SER A 163 -25.86 -7.13 -9.27
N THR A 164 -25.09 -6.05 -9.24
CA THR A 164 -25.42 -4.79 -9.90
C THR A 164 -24.71 -4.73 -11.25
N GLU A 165 -25.42 -4.35 -12.29
CA GLU A 165 -24.80 -4.04 -13.58
C GLU A 165 -24.10 -2.70 -13.50
N GLY A 166 -22.80 -2.71 -13.81
CA GLY A 166 -21.97 -1.53 -13.94
C GLY A 166 -21.89 -1.02 -15.37
N TYR A 167 -21.09 0.01 -15.57
CA TYR A 167 -20.75 0.45 -16.92
C TYR A 167 -19.60 -0.42 -17.45
N LYS A 168 -19.79 -1.03 -18.60
CA LYS A 168 -18.74 -1.80 -19.28
C LYS A 168 -17.97 -0.88 -20.21
N TYR A 169 -16.73 -0.61 -19.89
CA TYR A 169 -15.86 0.24 -20.70
C TYR A 169 -15.43 -0.45 -21.99
N SER A 170 -15.20 0.37 -23.01
CA SER A 170 -14.69 -0.08 -24.30
C SER A 170 -13.28 -0.63 -24.21
N PRO A 171 -12.86 -1.56 -25.07
CA PRO A 171 -11.46 -1.98 -25.20
C PRO A 171 -10.53 -0.79 -25.46
N ASP A 172 -9.24 -0.98 -25.23
CA ASP A 172 -8.24 0.07 -25.42
C ASP A 172 -8.25 0.64 -26.84
N THR A 173 -8.31 1.95 -26.93
CA THR A 173 -8.23 2.69 -28.19
C THR A 173 -6.77 2.97 -28.56
N VAL A 174 -6.53 3.46 -29.78
CA VAL A 174 -5.21 3.92 -30.22
C VAL A 174 -4.67 5.01 -29.29
N TRP A 175 -5.53 5.91 -28.81
CA TRP A 175 -5.14 6.96 -27.86
C TRP A 175 -4.71 6.42 -26.50
N GLN A 176 -5.34 5.33 -26.02
CA GLN A 176 -4.91 4.65 -24.80
C GLN A 176 -3.50 4.07 -24.95
N MET A 177 -3.25 3.41 -26.08
CA MET A 177 -1.92 2.86 -26.39
C MET A 177 -0.86 3.97 -26.52
N GLU A 178 -1.20 5.10 -27.12
CA GLU A 178 -0.34 6.27 -27.26
C GLU A 178 -0.01 6.89 -25.90
N LEU A 179 -1.01 7.05 -25.02
CA LEU A 179 -0.79 7.50 -23.65
C LEU A 179 0.17 6.56 -22.89
N GLU A 180 -0.04 5.25 -22.99
CA GLU A 180 0.80 4.26 -22.31
C GLU A 180 2.23 4.26 -22.89
N ALA A 181 2.38 4.32 -24.21
CA ALA A 181 3.68 4.41 -24.88
C ALA A 181 4.44 5.71 -24.59
N SER A 182 3.75 6.81 -24.29
CA SER A 182 4.36 8.09 -23.91
C SER A 182 4.94 8.11 -22.50
N PHE A 183 4.73 7.03 -21.72
CA PHE A 183 5.29 6.94 -20.37
C PHE A 183 6.80 6.73 -20.42
N PHE A 184 7.55 7.63 -19.78
CA PHE A 184 9.02 7.69 -19.89
C PHE A 184 9.72 6.46 -19.31
N TYR A 185 9.08 5.75 -18.37
CA TYR A 185 9.68 4.60 -17.68
C TYR A 185 9.11 3.29 -18.22
N GLU A 186 9.96 2.26 -18.23
CA GLU A 186 9.49 0.90 -18.50
C GLU A 186 8.71 0.35 -17.31
N ASP A 187 7.57 -0.24 -17.59
CA ASP A 187 6.76 -0.89 -16.55
C ASP A 187 7.46 -2.15 -16.03
N THR A 188 7.45 -2.32 -14.71
CA THR A 188 7.80 -3.62 -14.13
C THR A 188 6.70 -4.64 -14.44
N LEU A 189 7.02 -5.94 -14.37
CA LEU A 189 6.02 -7.00 -14.59
C LEU A 189 4.79 -6.85 -13.68
N ASP A 190 5.00 -6.41 -12.44
CA ASP A 190 3.90 -6.20 -11.50
C ASP A 190 3.05 -4.99 -11.86
N GLN A 191 3.67 -3.90 -12.36
CA GLN A 191 2.97 -2.71 -12.85
C GLN A 191 2.13 -3.04 -14.10
N ALA A 192 2.73 -3.70 -15.07
CA ALA A 192 2.03 -4.15 -16.29
C ALA A 192 0.84 -5.04 -15.93
N LYS A 193 1.05 -6.03 -15.05
CA LYS A 193 -0.02 -6.90 -14.57
C LYS A 193 -1.12 -6.14 -13.83
N ALA A 194 -0.76 -5.22 -12.93
CA ALA A 194 -1.75 -4.43 -12.19
C ALA A 194 -2.56 -3.51 -13.11
N SER A 195 -1.94 -2.95 -14.16
CA SER A 195 -2.62 -2.17 -15.19
C SER A 195 -3.60 -3.02 -15.99
N GLU A 196 -3.18 -4.21 -16.40
CA GLU A 196 -4.04 -5.17 -17.11
C GLU A 196 -5.22 -5.65 -16.27
N ASP A 197 -4.97 -5.98 -15.00
CA ASP A 197 -6.01 -6.36 -14.04
C ASP A 197 -7.07 -5.24 -13.90
N VAL A 198 -6.65 -3.97 -13.81
CA VAL A 198 -7.56 -2.80 -13.71
C VAL A 198 -8.38 -2.65 -14.99
N LYS A 199 -7.74 -2.72 -16.17
CA LYS A 199 -8.43 -2.60 -17.46
C LYS A 199 -9.44 -3.72 -17.68
N SER A 200 -9.06 -4.94 -17.34
CA SER A 200 -9.94 -6.12 -17.43
C SER A 200 -11.18 -5.98 -16.53
N ASP A 201 -11.01 -5.46 -15.31
CA ASP A 201 -12.15 -5.21 -14.42
C ASP A 201 -13.08 -4.11 -14.96
N MET A 202 -12.52 -3.02 -15.50
CA MET A 202 -13.30 -1.95 -16.11
C MET A 202 -14.09 -2.42 -17.35
N GLU A 203 -13.56 -3.39 -18.10
CA GLU A 203 -14.23 -4.01 -19.25
C GLU A 203 -15.23 -5.10 -18.85
N ALA A 204 -15.30 -5.45 -17.56
CA ALA A 204 -16.29 -6.40 -17.05
C ALA A 204 -17.68 -5.75 -16.90
N GLN A 205 -18.70 -6.58 -16.73
CA GLN A 205 -20.08 -6.12 -16.60
C GLN A 205 -20.42 -5.59 -15.19
N ASN A 206 -19.63 -5.99 -14.20
CA ASN A 206 -19.85 -5.61 -12.81
C ASN A 206 -18.92 -4.45 -12.40
N PRO A 207 -19.38 -3.52 -11.52
CA PRO A 207 -18.55 -2.41 -11.11
C PRO A 207 -17.25 -2.87 -10.44
N MET A 208 -16.11 -2.35 -10.87
CA MET A 208 -14.79 -2.65 -10.30
C MET A 208 -14.67 -2.19 -8.85
N ASP A 209 -14.11 -2.99 -7.95
CA ASP A 209 -13.57 -2.56 -6.65
C ASP A 209 -12.20 -3.17 -6.41
N ARG A 210 -11.20 -2.56 -7.02
CA ARG A 210 -9.83 -3.07 -6.95
C ARG A 210 -8.95 -2.24 -6.05
N LEU A 211 -8.14 -2.94 -5.25
CA LEU A 211 -7.09 -2.35 -4.43
C LEU A 211 -5.74 -2.58 -5.09
N VAL A 212 -5.04 -1.52 -5.47
CA VAL A 212 -3.65 -1.57 -5.92
C VAL A 212 -2.74 -1.22 -4.75
N CYS A 213 -1.95 -2.19 -4.32
CA CYS A 213 -1.01 -2.07 -3.22
C CYS A 213 0.43 -2.08 -3.73
N GLY A 214 1.23 -1.10 -3.33
CA GLY A 214 2.65 -1.03 -3.67
C GLY A 214 3.33 0.07 -2.86
N ASP A 215 4.63 -0.05 -2.61
CA ASP A 215 5.36 0.95 -1.83
C ASP A 215 5.35 2.34 -2.50
N VAL A 216 5.76 3.37 -1.78
CA VAL A 216 5.87 4.74 -2.32
C VAL A 216 6.86 4.73 -3.49
N GLY A 217 6.48 5.36 -4.61
CA GLY A 217 7.30 5.41 -5.82
C GLY A 217 7.25 4.15 -6.69
N PHE A 218 6.32 3.21 -6.44
CA PHE A 218 6.12 2.02 -7.28
C PHE A 218 5.12 2.24 -8.44
N GLY A 219 4.89 3.46 -8.86
CA GLY A 219 4.11 3.78 -10.07
C GLY A 219 2.60 3.62 -9.95
N LYS A 220 2.02 3.50 -8.73
CA LYS A 220 0.57 3.39 -8.52
C LYS A 220 -0.23 4.50 -9.20
N THR A 221 0.29 5.73 -9.18
CA THR A 221 -0.35 6.90 -9.78
C THR A 221 -0.46 6.78 -11.30
N GLU A 222 0.53 6.17 -11.97
CA GLU A 222 0.47 5.94 -13.42
C GLU A 222 -0.68 4.99 -13.79
N ILE A 223 -0.89 3.92 -13.01
CA ILE A 223 -2.04 3.01 -13.19
C ILE A 223 -3.36 3.78 -13.05
N ALA A 224 -3.43 4.71 -12.08
CA ALA A 224 -4.61 5.55 -11.90
C ALA A 224 -4.85 6.51 -13.08
N VAL A 225 -3.80 7.07 -13.66
CA VAL A 225 -3.89 7.93 -14.86
C VAL A 225 -4.40 7.13 -16.06
N ARG A 226 -3.89 5.93 -16.29
CA ARG A 226 -4.33 5.03 -17.39
C ARG A 226 -5.80 4.64 -17.23
N ALA A 227 -6.23 4.28 -16.03
CA ALA A 227 -7.63 3.97 -15.73
C ALA A 227 -8.54 5.20 -15.93
N ALA A 228 -8.11 6.37 -15.46
CA ALA A 228 -8.85 7.62 -15.63
C ALA A 228 -9.01 7.97 -17.12
N PHE A 229 -7.95 7.86 -17.90
CA PHE A 229 -8.00 8.15 -19.31
C PHE A 229 -8.95 7.20 -20.06
N LYS A 230 -8.92 5.90 -19.74
CA LYS A 230 -9.87 4.92 -20.28
C LYS A 230 -11.32 5.30 -19.98
N ALA A 231 -11.61 5.74 -18.76
CA ALA A 231 -12.96 6.17 -18.41
C ALA A 231 -13.40 7.44 -19.15
N VAL A 232 -12.50 8.41 -19.32
CA VAL A 232 -12.77 9.66 -20.04
C VAL A 232 -13.02 9.40 -21.53
N GLN A 233 -12.34 8.46 -22.15
CA GLN A 233 -12.57 8.11 -23.57
C GLN A 233 -13.98 7.59 -23.82
N ASP A 234 -14.60 6.94 -22.86
CA ASP A 234 -15.99 6.52 -22.90
C ASP A 234 -16.98 7.61 -22.43
N GLY A 235 -16.50 8.85 -22.29
CA GLY A 235 -17.32 10.01 -21.91
C GLY A 235 -17.72 10.04 -20.43
N LYS A 236 -17.08 9.23 -19.57
CA LYS A 236 -17.35 9.20 -18.13
C LYS A 236 -16.48 10.20 -17.39
N GLN A 237 -17.03 10.76 -16.30
CA GLN A 237 -16.28 11.60 -15.41
C GLN A 237 -15.51 10.78 -14.37
N VAL A 238 -14.36 11.30 -13.97
CA VAL A 238 -13.46 10.65 -12.99
C VAL A 238 -13.28 11.54 -11.78
N GLY A 239 -13.52 10.97 -10.59
CA GLY A 239 -13.20 11.61 -9.31
C GLY A 239 -11.94 11.02 -8.69
N VAL A 240 -10.95 11.83 -8.36
CA VAL A 240 -9.74 11.41 -7.65
C VAL A 240 -9.73 11.98 -6.24
N LEU A 241 -9.94 11.13 -5.26
CA LEU A 241 -10.04 11.50 -3.85
C LEU A 241 -8.72 11.25 -3.12
N VAL A 242 -8.17 12.29 -2.52
CA VAL A 242 -6.90 12.24 -1.78
C VAL A 242 -7.03 12.81 -0.37
N PRO A 243 -6.21 12.37 0.61
CA PRO A 243 -6.40 12.75 2.01
C PRO A 243 -5.95 14.18 2.34
N THR A 244 -5.04 14.78 1.58
CA THR A 244 -4.47 16.10 1.87
C THR A 244 -4.48 17.02 0.65
N THR A 245 -4.46 18.33 0.89
CA THR A 245 -4.41 19.34 -0.17
C THR A 245 -3.10 19.31 -0.95
N ILE A 246 -2.01 18.95 -0.31
CA ILE A 246 -0.69 18.80 -0.98
C ILE A 246 -0.74 17.64 -1.97
N LEU A 247 -1.30 16.50 -1.57
CA LEU A 247 -1.50 15.37 -2.47
C LEU A 247 -2.48 15.71 -3.61
N ALA A 248 -3.51 16.52 -3.35
CA ALA A 248 -4.41 16.97 -4.40
C ALA A 248 -3.66 17.76 -5.49
N GLU A 249 -2.76 18.66 -5.09
CA GLU A 249 -1.93 19.43 -6.00
C GLU A 249 -0.94 18.54 -6.76
N GLN A 250 -0.28 17.61 -6.08
CA GLN A 250 0.63 16.66 -6.71
C GLN A 250 -0.08 15.80 -7.76
N HIS A 251 -1.22 15.22 -7.41
CA HIS A 251 -2.02 14.44 -8.37
C HIS A 251 -2.52 15.29 -9.53
N TYR A 252 -3.00 16.52 -9.25
CA TYR A 252 -3.43 17.46 -10.29
C TYR A 252 -2.32 17.72 -11.31
N ASN A 253 -1.13 18.06 -10.84
CA ASN A 253 0.01 18.30 -11.74
C ASN A 253 0.38 17.03 -12.52
N THR A 254 0.44 15.87 -11.86
CA THR A 254 0.74 14.60 -12.54
C THR A 254 -0.29 14.26 -13.62
N PHE A 255 -1.59 14.36 -13.31
CA PHE A 255 -2.64 14.09 -14.28
C PHE A 255 -2.65 15.10 -15.42
N LYS A 256 -2.50 16.38 -15.11
CA LYS A 256 -2.41 17.44 -16.09
C LYS A 256 -1.24 17.21 -17.05
N ASP A 257 -0.05 16.95 -16.54
CA ASP A 257 1.15 16.72 -17.35
C ASP A 257 1.00 15.51 -18.26
N ARG A 258 0.50 14.39 -17.70
CA ARG A 258 0.29 13.15 -18.46
C ARG A 258 -0.79 13.26 -19.53
N LEU A 259 -1.83 14.06 -19.31
CA LEU A 259 -2.99 14.18 -20.19
C LEU A 259 -2.93 15.43 -21.09
N THR A 260 -1.84 16.22 -21.04
CA THR A 260 -1.71 17.49 -21.77
C THR A 260 -1.88 17.33 -23.29
N GLN A 261 -1.48 16.20 -23.86
CA GLN A 261 -1.55 15.94 -25.31
C GLN A 261 -2.96 15.51 -25.77
N PHE A 262 -3.87 15.28 -24.84
CA PHE A 262 -5.22 14.80 -25.13
C PHE A 262 -6.27 15.86 -24.73
N PRO A 263 -7.46 15.86 -25.36
CA PRO A 263 -8.50 16.84 -25.08
C PRO A 263 -9.26 16.49 -23.77
N VAL A 264 -8.51 16.38 -22.65
CA VAL A 264 -9.03 16.04 -21.33
C VAL A 264 -8.93 17.24 -20.39
N ARG A 265 -10.04 17.62 -19.77
CA ARG A 265 -10.10 18.74 -18.83
C ARG A 265 -9.95 18.25 -17.42
N VAL A 266 -8.85 18.67 -16.78
CA VAL A 266 -8.51 18.30 -15.40
C VAL A 266 -8.64 19.51 -14.50
N ALA A 267 -9.29 19.37 -13.34
CA ALA A 267 -9.39 20.41 -12.33
C ALA A 267 -9.07 19.89 -10.92
N ALA A 268 -8.58 20.79 -10.06
CA ALA A 268 -8.38 20.50 -8.64
C ALA A 268 -9.45 21.20 -7.79
N LEU A 269 -10.00 20.49 -6.80
CA LEU A 269 -10.97 21.03 -5.84
C LEU A 269 -10.44 20.89 -4.41
N SER A 270 -9.82 21.94 -3.91
CA SER A 270 -9.21 21.97 -2.58
C SER A 270 -9.40 23.35 -1.91
N ARG A 271 -8.88 23.48 -0.69
CA ARG A 271 -8.91 24.77 0.01
C ARG A 271 -7.95 25.83 -0.59
N PHE A 272 -7.12 25.48 -1.56
CA PHE A 272 -6.24 26.44 -2.23
C PHE A 272 -6.98 27.30 -3.24
N GLN A 273 -8.10 26.83 -3.78
CA GLN A 273 -8.98 27.60 -4.65
C GLN A 273 -9.90 28.51 -3.81
N THR A 274 -10.17 29.71 -4.31
CA THR A 274 -11.14 30.65 -3.73
C THR A 274 -12.55 30.06 -3.77
N LYS A 275 -13.46 30.55 -2.95
CA LYS A 275 -14.88 30.10 -2.96
C LYS A 275 -15.54 30.31 -4.31
N LYS A 276 -15.15 31.34 -5.06
CA LYS A 276 -15.68 31.63 -6.40
C LYS A 276 -15.21 30.58 -7.39
N GLU A 277 -13.91 30.28 -7.42
CA GLU A 277 -13.32 29.25 -8.29
C GLU A 277 -13.90 27.86 -7.96
N GLN A 278 -14.03 27.52 -6.68
CA GLN A 278 -14.65 26.24 -6.29
C GLN A 278 -16.09 26.11 -6.82
N LYS A 279 -16.88 27.19 -6.77
CA LYS A 279 -18.24 27.19 -7.29
C LYS A 279 -18.26 27.02 -8.82
N GLU A 280 -17.35 27.69 -9.51
CA GLU A 280 -17.20 27.56 -10.96
C GLU A 280 -16.81 26.12 -11.36
N ILE A 281 -15.82 25.54 -10.67
CA ILE A 281 -15.41 24.14 -10.89
C ILE A 281 -16.58 23.18 -10.67
N VAL A 282 -17.36 23.37 -9.59
CA VAL A 282 -18.52 22.50 -9.30
C VAL A 282 -19.59 22.63 -10.39
N ASN A 283 -19.87 23.83 -10.89
CA ASN A 283 -20.81 24.03 -12.00
C ASN A 283 -20.34 23.34 -13.27
N LEU A 284 -19.06 23.52 -13.67
CA LEU A 284 -18.48 22.86 -14.83
C LEU A 284 -18.53 21.33 -14.72
N LEU A 285 -18.36 20.80 -13.49
CA LEU A 285 -18.49 19.37 -13.23
C LEU A 285 -19.94 18.89 -13.41
N GLU A 286 -20.93 19.61 -12.88
CA GLU A 286 -22.35 19.27 -12.98
C GLU A 286 -22.86 19.38 -14.44
N GLU A 287 -22.30 20.31 -15.23
CA GLU A 287 -22.59 20.46 -16.66
C GLU A 287 -21.88 19.38 -17.51
N GLY A 288 -20.92 18.63 -16.96
CA GLY A 288 -20.13 17.65 -17.69
C GLY A 288 -19.03 18.27 -18.57
N GLN A 289 -18.60 19.47 -18.24
CA GLN A 289 -17.49 20.15 -18.93
C GLN A 289 -16.13 19.86 -18.31
N LEU A 290 -16.07 19.11 -17.23
CA LEU A 290 -14.85 18.57 -16.61
C LEU A 290 -14.86 17.06 -16.69
N ASP A 291 -13.74 16.49 -17.09
CA ASP A 291 -13.57 15.04 -17.26
C ASP A 291 -12.95 14.42 -16.00
N VAL A 292 -11.94 15.07 -15.44
CA VAL A 292 -11.23 14.59 -14.24
C VAL A 292 -11.22 15.67 -13.17
N ILE A 293 -11.68 15.34 -11.98
CA ILE A 293 -11.62 16.24 -10.83
C ILE A 293 -10.86 15.59 -9.68
N ILE A 294 -9.85 16.31 -9.16
CA ILE A 294 -9.00 15.83 -8.09
C ILE A 294 -9.26 16.67 -6.83
N GLY A 295 -9.53 16.03 -5.70
CA GLY A 295 -9.83 16.78 -4.51
C GLY A 295 -9.71 15.99 -3.21
N THR A 296 -9.87 16.74 -2.11
CA THR A 296 -9.92 16.16 -0.77
C THR A 296 -11.36 15.79 -0.40
N HIS A 297 -11.66 15.62 0.88
CA HIS A 297 -13.03 15.38 1.39
C HIS A 297 -14.07 16.37 0.86
N ARG A 298 -13.68 17.52 0.30
CA ARG A 298 -14.52 18.49 -0.37
C ARG A 298 -15.24 17.88 -1.59
N LEU A 299 -14.57 16.93 -2.27
CA LEU A 299 -15.12 16.25 -3.45
C LEU A 299 -16.39 15.42 -3.14
N ILE A 300 -16.50 14.92 -1.91
CA ILE A 300 -17.67 14.13 -1.46
C ILE A 300 -18.67 14.95 -0.66
N SER A 301 -18.64 16.29 -0.78
CA SER A 301 -19.63 17.19 -0.17
C SER A 301 -20.96 17.13 -0.93
N LYS A 302 -22.06 17.41 -0.24
CA LYS A 302 -23.43 17.28 -0.81
C LYS A 302 -23.73 18.18 -2.00
N ASP A 303 -23.02 19.28 -2.11
CA ASP A 303 -23.14 20.29 -3.18
C ASP A 303 -22.31 19.95 -4.42
N VAL A 304 -21.43 18.94 -4.35
CA VAL A 304 -20.66 18.46 -5.49
C VAL A 304 -21.43 17.34 -6.17
N LYS A 305 -21.86 17.60 -7.40
CA LYS A 305 -22.60 16.64 -8.21
C LYS A 305 -21.85 16.37 -9.48
N PHE A 306 -21.78 15.12 -9.85
CA PHE A 306 -21.25 14.68 -11.14
C PHE A 306 -22.41 14.51 -12.11
N LYS A 307 -22.20 14.85 -13.36
CA LYS A 307 -23.17 14.55 -14.44
C LYS A 307 -23.19 13.05 -14.73
N ASP A 308 -22.04 12.43 -14.85
CA ASP A 308 -21.91 11.00 -15.15
C ASP A 308 -20.58 10.44 -14.59
N LEU A 309 -20.54 10.18 -13.27
CA LEU A 309 -19.36 9.61 -12.60
C LEU A 309 -19.23 8.13 -12.95
N GLY A 310 -18.21 7.75 -13.70
CA GLY A 310 -17.91 6.36 -14.04
C GLY A 310 -16.80 5.74 -13.19
N LEU A 311 -15.78 6.52 -12.81
CA LEU A 311 -14.65 6.01 -12.05
C LEU A 311 -14.34 6.89 -10.83
N LEU A 312 -14.20 6.25 -9.67
CA LEU A 312 -13.72 6.88 -8.43
C LEU A 312 -12.36 6.30 -8.04
N ILE A 313 -11.33 7.12 -8.07
CA ILE A 313 -9.99 6.77 -7.61
C ILE A 313 -9.79 7.29 -6.19
N ILE A 314 -9.33 6.45 -5.28
CA ILE A 314 -9.13 6.82 -3.87
C ILE A 314 -7.68 6.51 -3.49
N ASP A 315 -6.93 7.55 -3.15
CA ASP A 315 -5.58 7.37 -2.62
C ASP A 315 -5.59 7.35 -1.09
N GLU A 316 -4.89 6.38 -0.49
CA GLU A 316 -4.76 6.20 0.95
C GLU A 316 -6.10 6.21 1.72
N GLU A 317 -7.07 5.38 1.30
CA GLU A 317 -8.44 5.29 1.87
C GLU A 317 -8.46 5.20 3.40
N HIS A 318 -7.43 4.63 4.01
CA HIS A 318 -7.33 4.48 5.47
C HIS A 318 -7.23 5.82 6.22
N ARG A 319 -6.80 6.89 5.57
CA ARG A 319 -6.66 8.23 6.15
C ARG A 319 -7.99 9.00 6.22
N PHE A 320 -9.05 8.49 5.61
CA PHE A 320 -10.36 9.13 5.67
C PHE A 320 -11.12 8.75 6.94
N GLY A 321 -11.85 9.74 7.50
CA GLY A 321 -12.69 9.54 8.67
C GLY A 321 -13.95 8.70 8.38
N VAL A 322 -14.66 8.30 9.44
CA VAL A 322 -15.83 7.41 9.36
C VAL A 322 -16.93 7.98 8.46
N SER A 323 -17.26 9.27 8.61
CA SER A 323 -18.30 9.93 7.80
C SER A 323 -17.98 9.98 6.30
N ALA A 324 -16.69 10.15 5.94
CA ALA A 324 -16.26 10.10 4.55
C ALA A 324 -16.39 8.70 3.98
N LYS A 325 -15.99 7.68 4.75
CA LYS A 325 -16.10 6.27 4.35
C LYS A 325 -17.53 5.84 4.11
N GLU A 326 -18.49 6.34 4.91
CA GLU A 326 -19.91 6.03 4.71
C GLU A 326 -20.45 6.59 3.39
N LYS A 327 -20.11 7.85 3.08
CA LYS A 327 -20.46 8.44 1.78
C LYS A 327 -19.82 7.69 0.60
N LEU A 328 -18.56 7.30 0.76
CA LEU A 328 -17.87 6.50 -0.25
C LEU A 328 -18.55 5.15 -0.48
N ARG A 329 -19.04 4.49 0.57
CA ARG A 329 -19.79 3.23 0.44
C ARG A 329 -21.02 3.38 -0.46
N GLN A 330 -21.75 4.50 -0.35
CA GLN A 330 -22.91 4.75 -1.19
C GLN A 330 -22.55 4.96 -2.65
N ILE A 331 -21.49 5.70 -2.94
CA ILE A 331 -20.99 5.96 -4.30
C ILE A 331 -20.46 4.66 -4.92
N LYS A 332 -19.74 3.86 -4.14
CA LYS A 332 -19.11 2.61 -4.59
C LYS A 332 -20.06 1.55 -5.12
N VAL A 333 -21.37 1.65 -4.89
CA VAL A 333 -22.32 0.61 -5.32
C VAL A 333 -22.39 0.49 -6.84
N ASN A 334 -22.43 1.61 -7.55
CA ASN A 334 -22.71 1.67 -9.00
C ASN A 334 -21.54 2.27 -9.81
N VAL A 335 -20.44 2.63 -9.16
CA VAL A 335 -19.31 3.31 -9.79
C VAL A 335 -18.05 2.46 -9.61
N ASP A 336 -17.27 2.34 -10.68
CA ASP A 336 -15.97 1.69 -10.61
C ASP A 336 -15.08 2.37 -9.60
N THR A 337 -14.44 1.59 -8.76
CA THR A 337 -13.58 2.12 -7.70
C THR A 337 -12.20 1.50 -7.74
N LEU A 338 -11.20 2.36 -7.92
CA LEU A 338 -9.79 2.02 -7.83
C LEU A 338 -9.19 2.64 -6.57
N THR A 339 -8.72 1.82 -5.65
CA THR A 339 -8.06 2.31 -4.42
C THR A 339 -6.57 2.05 -4.49
N LEU A 340 -5.79 3.07 -4.18
CA LEU A 340 -4.33 3.01 -4.11
C LEU A 340 -3.89 3.04 -2.64
N THR A 341 -2.89 2.25 -2.28
CA THR A 341 -2.29 2.32 -0.94
C THR A 341 -0.82 1.92 -0.95
N ALA A 342 -0.01 2.64 -0.15
CA ALA A 342 1.39 2.29 0.06
C ALA A 342 1.56 1.25 1.19
N THR A 343 0.65 1.24 2.14
CA THR A 343 0.71 0.34 3.29
C THR A 343 -0.50 -0.57 3.32
N PRO A 344 -0.34 -1.87 3.02
CA PRO A 344 -1.43 -2.81 3.21
C PRO A 344 -1.73 -2.90 4.70
N ILE A 345 -2.83 -2.26 5.13
CA ILE A 345 -3.29 -2.45 6.50
C ILE A 345 -3.73 -3.91 6.62
N PRO A 346 -3.33 -4.63 7.69
CA PRO A 346 -3.69 -6.04 7.87
C PRO A 346 -5.19 -6.34 7.71
N ARG A 347 -6.07 -5.38 8.06
CA ARG A 347 -7.52 -5.51 7.88
C ARG A 347 -7.95 -5.46 6.41
N THR A 348 -7.42 -4.53 5.63
CA THR A 348 -7.73 -4.39 4.21
C THR A 348 -7.17 -5.56 3.42
N LEU A 349 -5.96 -6.02 3.77
CA LEU A 349 -5.36 -7.22 3.20
C LEU A 349 -6.16 -8.48 3.55
N ASN A 350 -6.62 -8.62 4.79
CA ASN A 350 -7.47 -9.75 5.19
C ASN A 350 -8.81 -9.78 4.45
N LEU A 351 -9.40 -8.63 4.16
CA LEU A 351 -10.65 -8.54 3.40
C LEU A 351 -10.47 -8.90 1.93
N SER A 352 -9.34 -8.54 1.33
CA SER A 352 -8.98 -8.97 -0.02
C SER A 352 -8.66 -10.46 -0.07
N LEU A 353 -7.95 -10.99 0.94
CA LEU A 353 -7.69 -12.43 1.08
C LEU A 353 -8.98 -13.27 1.30
N LEU A 354 -10.04 -12.65 1.83
CA LEU A 354 -11.36 -13.29 1.99
C LEU A 354 -12.22 -13.19 0.71
N GLY A 355 -11.67 -12.65 -0.38
CA GLY A 355 -12.40 -12.49 -1.64
C GLY A 355 -13.44 -11.37 -1.63
N ALA A 356 -13.42 -10.49 -0.63
CA ALA A 356 -14.35 -9.37 -0.52
C ALA A 356 -13.90 -8.13 -1.33
N ARG A 357 -12.72 -8.17 -1.98
CA ARG A 357 -12.18 -7.11 -2.81
C ARG A 357 -11.05 -7.63 -3.68
N ASP A 358 -11.02 -7.22 -4.94
CA ASP A 358 -9.93 -7.55 -5.86
C ASP A 358 -8.63 -6.84 -5.50
N LEU A 359 -7.49 -7.52 -5.62
CA LEU A 359 -6.19 -7.04 -5.15
C LEU A 359 -5.10 -7.25 -6.20
N SER A 360 -4.41 -6.17 -6.54
CA SER A 360 -3.16 -6.21 -7.31
C SER A 360 -2.00 -5.69 -6.46
N ILE A 361 -0.89 -6.43 -6.41
CA ILE A 361 0.29 -6.08 -5.59
C ILE A 361 1.46 -5.77 -6.50
N ILE A 362 2.02 -4.56 -6.36
CA ILE A 362 3.26 -4.16 -7.00
C ILE A 362 4.38 -4.34 -5.97
N ALA A 363 5.09 -5.46 -6.08
CA ALA A 363 6.16 -5.83 -5.15
C ALA A 363 7.56 -5.46 -5.69
N THR A 364 7.69 -5.28 -7.00
CA THR A 364 8.95 -4.99 -7.68
C THR A 364 9.16 -3.48 -7.80
N PRO A 365 10.25 -2.93 -7.23
CA PRO A 365 10.57 -1.51 -7.41
C PRO A 365 10.95 -1.21 -8.87
N PRO A 366 10.68 0.02 -9.37
CA PRO A 366 11.21 0.47 -10.65
C PRO A 366 12.74 0.36 -10.72
N PRO A 367 13.33 0.12 -11.91
CA PRO A 367 14.76 -0.17 -12.07
C PRO A 367 15.69 0.88 -11.44
N ASN A 368 15.32 2.15 -11.51
CA ASN A 368 16.14 3.28 -11.06
C ASN A 368 15.91 3.68 -9.58
N ARG A 369 15.07 2.94 -8.84
CA ARG A 369 14.81 3.25 -7.44
C ARG A 369 15.90 2.71 -6.54
N GLN A 370 16.67 3.60 -5.93
CA GLN A 370 17.62 3.22 -4.90
C GLN A 370 16.90 2.84 -3.60
N PRO A 371 17.31 1.74 -2.93
CA PRO A 371 16.73 1.36 -1.65
C PRO A 371 17.06 2.40 -0.57
N ILE A 372 16.12 2.64 0.33
CA ILE A 372 16.35 3.50 1.50
C ILE A 372 17.22 2.77 2.50
N ASN A 373 18.37 3.35 2.85
CA ASN A 373 19.22 2.85 3.93
C ASN A 373 18.64 3.25 5.28
N THR A 374 18.10 2.28 6.00
CA THR A 374 17.51 2.51 7.32
C THR A 374 18.48 2.07 8.41
N ASN A 375 18.89 3.01 9.26
CA ASN A 375 19.69 2.76 10.44
C ASN A 375 18.86 2.91 11.71
N VAL A 376 18.88 1.90 12.56
CA VAL A 376 18.24 1.94 13.87
C VAL A 376 19.34 1.96 14.93
N SER A 377 19.46 3.08 15.65
CA SER A 377 20.47 3.27 16.70
C SER A 377 19.88 4.06 17.86
N THR A 378 20.58 4.10 18.99
CA THR A 378 20.31 5.07 20.05
C THR A 378 20.54 6.49 19.53
N PHE A 379 19.89 7.48 20.14
CA PHE A 379 20.07 8.89 19.75
C PHE A 379 21.55 9.28 19.84
N ASP A 380 22.12 9.77 18.73
CA ASP A 380 23.51 10.18 18.60
C ASP A 380 23.58 11.41 17.68
N ALA A 381 23.83 12.56 18.30
CA ALA A 381 23.83 13.84 17.59
C ALA A 381 24.95 13.93 16.52
N LEU A 382 26.10 13.27 16.76
CA LEU A 382 27.22 13.28 15.81
C LEU A 382 26.88 12.49 14.55
N LYS A 383 26.28 11.31 14.71
CA LYS A 383 25.81 10.51 13.56
C LYS A 383 24.70 11.20 12.78
N ILE A 384 23.75 11.85 13.46
CA ILE A 384 22.70 12.62 12.82
C ILE A 384 23.30 13.75 11.97
N ARG A 385 24.27 14.48 12.54
CA ARG A 385 24.98 15.53 11.80
C ARG A 385 25.70 14.98 10.56
N GLU A 386 26.37 13.85 10.68
CA GLU A 386 27.06 13.18 9.58
C GLU A 386 26.06 12.81 8.45
N TRP A 387 24.93 12.20 8.80
CA TRP A 387 23.89 11.84 7.83
C TRP A 387 23.29 13.07 7.14
N ILE A 388 23.04 14.16 7.88
CA ILE A 388 22.57 15.42 7.30
C ILE A 388 23.60 15.97 6.28
N ILE A 389 24.88 16.00 6.67
CA ILE A 389 25.95 16.48 5.76
C ILE A 389 26.05 15.61 4.52
N ASN A 390 25.96 14.29 4.65
CA ASN A 390 26.00 13.37 3.52
C ASN A 390 24.82 13.56 2.58
N GLU A 391 23.62 13.81 3.13
CA GLU A 391 22.42 14.07 2.33
C GLU A 391 22.54 15.39 1.56
N LEU A 392 23.02 16.45 2.21
CA LEU A 392 23.24 17.75 1.59
C LEU A 392 24.32 17.69 0.48
N LYS A 393 25.40 16.93 0.68
CA LYS A 393 26.48 16.73 -0.31
C LYS A 393 25.98 16.09 -1.62
N ARG A 394 24.94 15.27 -1.56
CA ARG A 394 24.33 14.66 -2.75
C ARG A 394 23.17 15.48 -3.33
N ASN A 395 23.01 16.75 -2.91
CA ASN A 395 21.91 17.64 -3.24
C ASN A 395 20.53 17.12 -2.81
N GLY A 396 20.48 16.30 -1.77
CA GLY A 396 19.24 15.84 -1.15
C GLY A 396 18.66 16.88 -0.18
N GLN A 397 17.47 16.59 0.35
CA GLN A 397 16.77 17.42 1.34
C GLN A 397 16.74 16.70 2.69
N VAL A 398 16.73 17.46 3.79
CA VAL A 398 16.67 16.95 5.16
C VAL A 398 15.44 17.47 5.86
#